data_ab183d588e98e7ee237264d4a93786a8
#
_entry.id   ab183d588e98e7ee237264d4a93786a8
#
_cell.length_a   1.000
_cell.length_b   1.000
_cell.length_c   1.000
_cell.angle_alpha   90.00
_cell.angle_beta   90.00
_cell.angle_gamma   90.00
#
_symmetry.space_group_name_H-M   'P 1'
#
loop_
_entity.id
_entity.type
_entity.pdbx_description
1 polymer ?
#
loop_
_entity_poly.entity_id
_entity_poly.type
_entity_poly.pdbx_seq_one_letter_code
_entity_poly.pdbx_strand_id
1 'polypeptide(L)'
;MASTRMAHISTATSSSSFPIHGLLPKQATKVESFREKFPNYDGRNVRVAVLDTGVDPAALGLDGPNKVVDIIDCSGAGDVKLQEVAAKFNADRSTLQLVSPTTKRTLLVDPSWPNPSGVWKVGTKRAYDLWPTSLVERRTRERKQAFDVSHSALFQKALDDLATYEANEGAEKPSDKNAAAQHHEDLKARVAVLKDLAKNWKDPGPVLEAVVFHDGVNWRAVVGGAEGDVVDPSQGEPAAYRHNVIDLRSKPRMTDYRLEREWSYFGEMDLLTFSVNIVGDGDVLSIVTLSGTHGTHVAGIIGAKTQDLSLIHI
;
A
#
# COMPACT_ATOMS: atom_id res chain seq x y z
N MET A 1 -9.22 1.44 -22.02
CA MET A 1 -8.31 0.66 -22.89
C MET A 1 -7.17 1.58 -23.30
N ALA A 2 -6.04 1.51 -22.63
CA ALA A 2 -4.79 2.08 -23.11
C ALA A 2 -3.67 1.16 -22.59
N SER A 3 -3.23 0.25 -23.47
CA SER A 3 -2.09 -0.63 -23.28
C SER A 3 -0.83 0.21 -23.40
N THR A 4 -0.20 0.54 -22.28
CA THR A 4 1.14 1.12 -22.29
C THR A 4 2.14 0.00 -22.56
N ARG A 5 2.60 -0.10 -23.81
CA ARG A 5 3.70 -0.98 -24.21
C ARG A 5 4.97 -0.53 -23.50
N MET A 6 5.49 -1.37 -22.62
CA MET A 6 6.86 -1.24 -22.16
C MET A 6 7.82 -1.38 -23.34
N ALA A 7 8.80 -0.48 -23.40
CA ALA A 7 9.82 -0.45 -24.44
C ALA A 7 10.63 -1.75 -24.44
N HIS A 8 10.75 -2.37 -25.60
CA HIS A 8 11.67 -3.47 -25.85
C HIS A 8 13.10 -3.01 -25.57
N ILE A 9 13.72 -3.56 -24.53
CA ILE A 9 15.18 -3.50 -24.38
C ILE A 9 15.75 -4.43 -25.43
N SER A 10 16.34 -3.86 -26.46
CA SER A 10 17.10 -4.57 -27.48
C SER A 10 18.23 -5.35 -26.83
N THR A 11 18.18 -6.66 -26.90
CA THR A 11 19.27 -7.55 -26.49
C THR A 11 20.43 -7.42 -27.45
N ALA A 12 21.38 -6.56 -27.11
CA ALA A 12 22.69 -6.63 -27.70
C ALA A 12 23.33 -8.00 -27.30
N THR A 13 23.54 -8.87 -28.25
CA THR A 13 24.29 -10.10 -28.11
C THR A 13 25.77 -9.77 -27.88
N SER A 14 26.14 -9.36 -26.67
CA SER A 14 27.52 -9.44 -26.20
C SER A 14 27.72 -10.86 -25.69
N SER A 15 28.69 -11.59 -26.23
CA SER A 15 29.17 -12.84 -25.68
C SER A 15 29.67 -12.57 -24.26
N SER A 16 28.79 -12.68 -23.27
CA SER A 16 29.14 -12.48 -21.88
C SER A 16 30.02 -13.65 -21.47
N SER A 17 31.20 -13.34 -20.96
CA SER A 17 32.12 -14.32 -20.32
C SER A 17 31.54 -14.88 -18.99
N PHE A 18 30.30 -14.60 -18.70
CA PHE A 18 29.63 -15.06 -17.49
C PHE A 18 29.25 -16.55 -17.64
N PRO A 19 29.62 -17.42 -16.68
CA PRO A 19 29.39 -18.85 -16.74
C PRO A 19 27.92 -19.20 -16.53
N ILE A 20 27.07 -18.90 -17.51
CA ILE A 20 25.61 -19.14 -17.46
C ILE A 20 25.29 -20.60 -17.11
N HIS A 21 26.11 -21.55 -17.57
CA HIS A 21 25.94 -22.98 -17.26
C HIS A 21 26.15 -23.31 -15.78
N GLY A 22 26.81 -22.45 -15.00
CA GLY A 22 27.01 -22.63 -13.57
C GLY A 22 25.87 -22.12 -12.71
N LEU A 23 24.93 -21.36 -13.27
CA LEU A 23 23.80 -20.78 -12.52
C LEU A 23 22.78 -21.82 -12.08
N LEU A 24 22.61 -22.89 -12.85
CA LEU A 24 21.69 -23.99 -12.54
C LEU A 24 22.49 -25.30 -12.52
N PRO A 25 22.73 -25.91 -11.34
CA PRO A 25 23.54 -27.10 -11.20
C PRO A 25 22.79 -28.38 -11.65
N LYS A 26 22.32 -28.41 -12.89
CA LYS A 26 21.49 -29.52 -13.43
C LYS A 26 22.20 -30.86 -13.35
N GLN A 27 23.49 -30.90 -13.61
CA GLN A 27 24.29 -32.14 -13.50
C GLN A 27 24.42 -32.60 -12.05
N ALA A 28 24.73 -31.68 -11.12
CA ALA A 28 24.89 -31.98 -9.70
C ALA A 28 23.56 -32.48 -9.08
N THR A 29 22.44 -31.89 -9.49
CA THR A 29 21.09 -32.28 -9.04
C THR A 29 20.54 -33.50 -9.79
N LYS A 30 21.23 -33.96 -10.85
CA LYS A 30 20.81 -35.08 -11.71
C LYS A 30 19.46 -34.86 -12.40
N VAL A 31 19.03 -33.64 -12.56
CA VAL A 31 17.74 -33.28 -13.20
C VAL A 31 17.71 -33.76 -14.65
N GLU A 32 18.81 -33.61 -15.39
CA GLU A 32 18.88 -34.06 -16.79
C GLU A 32 18.68 -35.58 -16.91
N SER A 33 19.40 -36.37 -16.13
CA SER A 33 19.27 -37.84 -16.10
C SER A 33 17.86 -38.27 -15.65
N PHE A 34 17.24 -37.50 -14.74
CA PHE A 34 15.85 -37.81 -14.34
C PHE A 34 14.88 -37.56 -15.49
N ARG A 35 15.02 -36.42 -16.21
CA ARG A 35 14.15 -36.09 -17.35
C ARG A 35 14.31 -37.05 -18.53
N GLU A 36 15.56 -37.47 -18.79
CA GLU A 36 15.81 -38.54 -19.80
C GLU A 36 15.10 -39.83 -19.46
N LYS A 37 15.14 -40.22 -18.21
CA LYS A 37 14.51 -41.47 -17.74
C LYS A 37 12.98 -41.36 -17.63
N PHE A 38 12.47 -40.19 -17.29
CA PHE A 38 11.05 -39.92 -17.04
C PHE A 38 10.55 -38.69 -17.81
N PRO A 39 10.50 -38.69 -19.14
CA PRO A 39 10.21 -37.54 -19.95
C PRO A 39 8.80 -36.92 -19.72
N ASN A 40 7.89 -37.73 -19.19
CA ASN A 40 6.53 -37.29 -18.89
C ASN A 40 6.35 -36.75 -17.47
N TYR A 41 7.40 -36.77 -16.65
CA TYR A 41 7.37 -36.26 -15.27
C TYR A 41 7.91 -34.82 -15.25
N ASP A 42 7.08 -33.90 -15.68
CA ASP A 42 7.42 -32.50 -15.89
C ASP A 42 6.81 -31.53 -14.85
N GLY A 43 6.26 -32.09 -13.77
CA GLY A 43 5.65 -31.30 -12.69
C GLY A 43 4.25 -30.77 -12.98
N ARG A 44 3.67 -31.01 -14.16
CA ARG A 44 2.28 -30.64 -14.42
C ARG A 44 1.33 -31.27 -13.40
N ASN A 45 0.36 -30.48 -12.92
CA ASN A 45 -0.63 -30.86 -11.91
C ASN A 45 -0.05 -31.13 -10.50
N VAL A 46 1.23 -30.86 -10.26
CA VAL A 46 1.83 -30.90 -8.92
C VAL A 46 1.62 -29.54 -8.27
N ARG A 47 1.10 -29.53 -7.04
CA ARG A 47 1.02 -28.34 -6.20
C ARG A 47 2.15 -28.37 -5.19
N VAL A 48 2.89 -27.26 -5.10
CA VAL A 48 3.99 -27.09 -4.16
C VAL A 48 3.64 -25.95 -3.21
N ALA A 49 3.72 -26.18 -1.92
CA ALA A 49 3.58 -25.16 -0.91
C ALA A 49 4.95 -24.53 -0.63
N VAL A 50 5.04 -23.21 -0.71
CA VAL A 50 6.23 -22.42 -0.36
C VAL A 50 5.93 -21.69 0.95
N LEU A 51 6.51 -22.16 2.06
CA LEU A 51 6.38 -21.55 3.38
C LEU A 51 7.57 -20.63 3.58
N ASP A 52 7.38 -19.35 3.26
CA ASP A 52 8.47 -18.38 3.15
C ASP A 52 7.95 -16.95 3.41
N THR A 53 8.65 -15.95 2.93
CA THR A 53 8.35 -14.52 3.08
C THR A 53 7.18 -14.01 2.25
N GLY A 54 6.43 -14.89 1.60
CA GLY A 54 5.37 -14.58 0.64
C GLY A 54 5.85 -14.68 -0.81
N VAL A 55 4.90 -14.77 -1.72
CA VAL A 55 5.16 -14.86 -3.18
C VAL A 55 4.45 -13.71 -3.88
N ASP A 56 5.17 -12.98 -4.73
CA ASP A 56 4.60 -11.95 -5.58
C ASP A 56 3.86 -12.59 -6.77
N PRO A 57 2.53 -12.51 -6.83
CA PRO A 57 1.77 -13.06 -7.94
C PRO A 57 1.93 -12.28 -9.25
N ALA A 58 2.50 -11.07 -9.18
CA ALA A 58 2.81 -10.23 -10.35
C ALA A 58 4.20 -10.49 -10.92
N ALA A 59 5.03 -11.29 -10.25
CA ALA A 59 6.39 -11.55 -10.69
C ALA A 59 6.41 -12.23 -12.05
N LEU A 60 7.31 -11.78 -12.93
CA LEU A 60 7.48 -12.32 -14.27
C LEU A 60 7.67 -13.85 -14.23
N GLY A 61 6.81 -14.56 -14.95
CA GLY A 61 6.78 -16.01 -15.01
C GLY A 61 5.94 -16.69 -13.91
N LEU A 62 5.53 -15.95 -12.87
CA LEU A 62 4.55 -16.37 -11.86
C LEU A 62 3.18 -15.72 -12.09
N ASP A 63 3.09 -14.71 -12.94
CA ASP A 63 1.89 -13.95 -13.31
C ASP A 63 0.92 -14.70 -14.24
N GLY A 64 1.29 -15.90 -14.66
CA GLY A 64 0.45 -16.74 -15.52
C GLY A 64 -0.75 -17.33 -14.79
N PRO A 65 -1.84 -17.62 -15.52
CA PRO A 65 -3.03 -18.25 -14.94
C PRO A 65 -2.66 -19.60 -14.32
N ASN A 66 -3.10 -19.85 -13.09
CA ASN A 66 -2.85 -21.07 -12.34
C ASN A 66 -1.38 -21.32 -11.90
N LYS A 67 -0.52 -20.30 -11.93
CA LYS A 67 0.83 -20.43 -11.37
C LYS A 67 0.80 -20.33 -9.85
N VAL A 68 0.34 -19.23 -9.32
CA VAL A 68 0.07 -19.06 -7.89
C VAL A 68 -1.42 -19.32 -7.66
N VAL A 69 -1.75 -20.44 -7.02
CA VAL A 69 -3.14 -20.90 -6.87
C VAL A 69 -3.76 -20.52 -5.54
N ASP A 70 -2.92 -20.21 -4.54
CA ASP A 70 -3.33 -19.75 -3.22
C ASP A 70 -2.23 -18.93 -2.57
N ILE A 71 -2.61 -17.93 -1.77
CA ILE A 71 -1.69 -17.10 -0.98
C ILE A 71 -2.35 -16.89 0.39
N ILE A 72 -1.64 -17.28 1.46
CA ILE A 72 -2.18 -17.26 2.81
C ILE A 72 -1.16 -16.62 3.76
N ASP A 73 -1.60 -15.67 4.57
CA ASP A 73 -0.82 -15.20 5.71
C ASP A 73 -1.02 -16.13 6.91
N CYS A 74 0.04 -16.88 7.26
CA CYS A 74 0.03 -17.77 8.41
C CYS A 74 0.46 -17.07 9.72
N SER A 75 0.86 -15.79 9.65
CA SER A 75 1.32 -15.02 10.81
C SER A 75 0.18 -14.29 11.52
N GLY A 76 -0.90 -14.01 10.80
CA GLY A 76 -1.97 -13.11 11.24
C GLY A 76 -1.60 -11.63 11.23
N ALA A 77 -0.41 -11.29 10.70
CA ALA A 77 0.03 -9.90 10.59
C ALA A 77 -0.90 -9.07 9.71
N GLY A 78 -1.50 -9.70 8.68
CA GLY A 78 -2.43 -9.08 7.75
C GLY A 78 -3.87 -8.99 8.24
N ASP A 79 -4.21 -9.56 9.39
CA ASP A 79 -5.60 -9.63 9.85
C ASP A 79 -6.14 -8.25 10.22
N VAL A 80 -7.33 -7.97 9.70
CA VAL A 80 -8.12 -6.77 9.94
C VAL A 80 -9.44 -7.17 10.57
N LYS A 81 -9.68 -6.72 11.79
CA LYS A 81 -10.98 -6.88 12.45
C LYS A 81 -11.98 -5.92 11.85
N LEU A 82 -13.09 -6.45 11.38
CA LEU A 82 -14.14 -5.71 10.72
C LEU A 82 -15.29 -5.39 11.67
N GLN A 83 -15.91 -4.23 11.49
CA GLN A 83 -17.10 -3.79 12.22
C GLN A 83 -18.17 -3.36 11.23
N GLU A 84 -19.41 -3.71 11.50
CA GLU A 84 -20.55 -3.25 10.69
C GLU A 84 -20.74 -1.75 10.83
N VAL A 85 -21.01 -1.10 9.70
CA VAL A 85 -21.26 0.33 9.63
C VAL A 85 -22.49 0.62 8.77
N ALA A 86 -23.19 1.70 9.11
CA ALA A 86 -24.30 2.19 8.31
C ALA A 86 -23.78 2.98 7.10
N ALA A 87 -24.37 2.73 5.94
CA ALA A 87 -24.12 3.50 4.73
C ALA A 87 -25.09 4.68 4.63
N LYS A 88 -24.60 5.82 4.14
CA LYS A 88 -25.41 7.01 3.89
C LYS A 88 -25.15 7.53 2.48
N PHE A 89 -26.20 7.90 1.77
CA PHE A 89 -26.04 8.61 0.51
C PHE A 89 -25.68 10.08 0.77
N ASN A 90 -24.86 10.64 -0.10
CA ASN A 90 -24.69 12.07 -0.18
C ASN A 90 -25.99 12.74 -0.69
N ALA A 91 -26.05 14.08 -0.70
CA ALA A 91 -27.27 14.83 -0.98
C ALA A 91 -27.86 14.56 -2.38
N ASP A 92 -27.01 14.34 -3.39
CA ASP A 92 -27.41 14.06 -4.77
C ASP A 92 -27.56 12.56 -5.09
N ARG A 93 -27.33 11.69 -4.10
CA ARG A 93 -27.33 10.23 -4.22
C ARG A 93 -26.33 9.64 -5.24
N SER A 94 -25.35 10.42 -5.65
CA SER A 94 -24.32 9.97 -6.59
C SER A 94 -23.23 9.12 -5.93
N THR A 95 -23.11 9.21 -4.61
CA THR A 95 -22.05 8.56 -3.85
C THR A 95 -22.60 7.99 -2.55
N LEU A 96 -22.17 6.79 -2.22
CA LEU A 96 -22.46 6.15 -0.95
C LEU A 96 -21.25 6.37 -0.01
N GLN A 97 -21.55 6.78 1.23
CA GLN A 97 -20.55 7.13 2.22
C GLN A 97 -20.62 6.17 3.41
N LEU A 98 -19.45 5.66 3.81
CA LEU A 98 -19.25 4.91 5.05
C LEU A 98 -18.35 5.73 5.96
N VAL A 99 -18.50 5.57 7.26
CA VAL A 99 -17.60 6.22 8.23
C VAL A 99 -16.80 5.15 8.94
N SER A 100 -15.47 5.24 8.82
CA SER A 100 -14.57 4.35 9.53
C SER A 100 -14.74 4.48 11.04
N PRO A 101 -15.01 3.38 11.76
CA PRO A 101 -15.21 3.43 13.21
C PRO A 101 -13.92 3.81 13.97
N THR A 102 -12.76 3.52 13.40
CA THR A 102 -11.46 3.78 14.02
C THR A 102 -10.93 5.17 13.69
N THR A 103 -10.77 5.48 12.42
CA THR A 103 -10.12 6.72 11.97
C THR A 103 -11.07 7.90 11.85
N LYS A 104 -12.39 7.64 11.86
CA LYS A 104 -13.45 8.62 11.58
C LYS A 104 -13.43 9.19 10.17
N ARG A 105 -12.64 8.62 9.26
CA ARG A 105 -12.60 9.00 7.86
C ARG A 105 -13.87 8.61 7.14
N THR A 106 -14.26 9.40 6.16
CA THR A 106 -15.35 9.10 5.24
C THR A 106 -14.81 8.32 4.06
N LEU A 107 -15.38 7.15 3.82
CA LEU A 107 -15.02 6.26 2.72
C LEU A 107 -16.08 6.40 1.64
N LEU A 108 -15.69 6.80 0.44
CA LEU A 108 -16.58 6.90 -0.70
C LEU A 108 -16.60 5.57 -1.44
N VAL A 109 -17.77 4.97 -1.55
CA VAL A 109 -18.00 3.74 -2.29
C VAL A 109 -19.02 3.96 -3.40
N ASP A 110 -18.94 3.14 -4.45
CA ASP A 110 -19.83 3.27 -5.59
C ASP A 110 -21.21 2.65 -5.26
N PRO A 111 -22.31 3.40 -5.39
CA PRO A 111 -23.65 2.88 -5.15
C PRO A 111 -24.05 1.73 -6.08
N SER A 112 -23.37 1.57 -7.21
CA SER A 112 -23.62 0.49 -8.17
C SER A 112 -23.04 -0.86 -7.74
N TRP A 113 -22.22 -0.91 -6.68
CA TRP A 113 -21.69 -2.18 -6.19
C TRP A 113 -22.83 -3.04 -5.66
N PRO A 114 -22.97 -4.28 -6.19
CA PRO A 114 -24.00 -5.16 -5.71
C PRO A 114 -23.76 -5.52 -4.24
N ASN A 115 -24.71 -5.19 -3.40
CA ASN A 115 -24.74 -5.56 -1.98
C ASN A 115 -26.18 -5.82 -1.55
N PRO A 116 -26.74 -6.98 -1.88
CA PRO A 116 -28.14 -7.29 -1.62
C PRO A 116 -28.52 -7.30 -0.13
N SER A 117 -27.55 -7.57 0.75
CA SER A 117 -27.78 -7.54 2.19
C SER A 117 -27.82 -6.12 2.76
N GLY A 118 -27.23 -5.14 2.06
CA GLY A 118 -27.04 -3.79 2.57
C GLY A 118 -26.01 -3.69 3.72
N VAL A 119 -25.41 -4.79 4.12
CA VAL A 119 -24.41 -4.84 5.22
C VAL A 119 -23.05 -4.44 4.68
N TRP A 120 -22.43 -3.47 5.34
CA TRP A 120 -21.07 -2.99 5.08
C TRP A 120 -20.22 -3.20 6.33
N LYS A 121 -19.06 -3.80 6.17
CA LYS A 121 -18.09 -3.99 7.25
C LYS A 121 -16.84 -3.18 6.94
N VAL A 122 -16.32 -2.47 7.94
CA VAL A 122 -15.14 -1.60 7.79
C VAL A 122 -14.11 -1.94 8.84
N GLY A 123 -12.86 -1.94 8.45
CA GLY A 123 -11.72 -2.11 9.35
C GLY A 123 -10.50 -1.32 8.87
N THR A 124 -9.49 -1.25 9.71
CA THR A 124 -8.27 -0.48 9.45
C THR A 124 -7.03 -1.31 9.70
N LYS A 125 -5.96 -1.03 8.96
CA LYS A 125 -4.66 -1.62 9.16
C LYS A 125 -3.56 -0.58 8.95
N ARG A 126 -2.55 -0.56 9.80
CA ARG A 126 -1.36 0.26 9.55
C ARG A 126 -0.53 -0.38 8.44
N ALA A 127 -0.19 0.40 7.41
CA ALA A 127 0.58 -0.13 6.28
C ALA A 127 1.96 -0.64 6.71
N TYR A 128 2.60 0.02 7.67
CA TYR A 128 3.92 -0.38 8.16
C TYR A 128 3.94 -1.69 8.95
N ASP A 129 2.79 -2.19 9.40
CA ASP A 129 2.68 -3.52 9.99
C ASP A 129 2.68 -4.64 8.91
N LEU A 130 2.48 -4.27 7.64
CA LEU A 130 2.41 -5.18 6.50
C LEU A 130 3.64 -5.10 5.59
N TRP A 131 4.24 -3.91 5.47
CA TRP A 131 5.25 -3.65 4.46
C TRP A 131 6.62 -4.18 4.86
N PRO A 132 7.43 -4.63 3.89
CA PRO A 132 8.84 -5.00 4.13
C PRO A 132 9.62 -3.83 4.72
N THR A 133 10.56 -4.13 5.61
CA THR A 133 11.38 -3.12 6.30
C THR A 133 12.05 -2.14 5.34
N SER A 134 12.56 -2.63 4.20
CA SER A 134 13.21 -1.78 3.19
C SER A 134 12.26 -0.75 2.58
N LEU A 135 10.99 -1.12 2.37
CA LEU A 135 9.96 -0.20 1.89
C LEU A 135 9.60 0.81 2.98
N VAL A 136 9.40 0.37 4.22
CA VAL A 136 9.13 1.24 5.37
C VAL A 136 10.23 2.27 5.54
N GLU A 137 11.51 1.86 5.51
CA GLU A 137 12.66 2.77 5.61
C GLU A 137 12.71 3.78 4.47
N ARG A 138 12.43 3.35 3.22
CA ARG A 138 12.38 4.25 2.07
C ARG A 138 11.28 5.29 2.25
N ARG A 139 10.05 4.86 2.56
CA ARG A 139 8.90 5.74 2.73
C ARG A 139 9.04 6.69 3.91
N THR A 140 9.57 6.20 5.05
CA THR A 140 9.87 7.05 6.20
C THR A 140 10.85 8.16 5.85
N ARG A 141 11.89 7.85 5.07
CA ARG A 141 12.87 8.84 4.60
C ARG A 141 12.24 9.87 3.65
N GLU A 142 11.44 9.44 2.68
CA GLU A 142 10.73 10.32 1.76
C GLU A 142 9.77 11.26 2.49
N ARG A 143 8.98 10.73 3.43
CA ARG A 143 8.05 11.52 4.26
C ARG A 143 8.77 12.48 5.19
N LYS A 144 9.92 12.06 5.75
CA LYS A 144 10.77 12.96 6.54
C LYS A 144 11.26 14.14 5.70
N GLN A 145 11.73 13.88 4.49
CA GLN A 145 12.18 14.93 3.58
C GLN A 145 11.05 15.91 3.24
N ALA A 146 9.85 15.43 2.94
CA ALA A 146 8.69 16.27 2.67
C ALA A 146 8.30 17.11 3.90
N PHE A 147 8.33 16.49 5.10
CA PHE A 147 8.12 17.21 6.35
C PHE A 147 9.17 18.31 6.55
N ASP A 148 10.45 18.01 6.37
CA ASP A 148 11.54 18.97 6.59
C ASP A 148 11.43 20.19 5.67
N VAL A 149 11.05 19.99 4.42
CA VAL A 149 10.81 21.10 3.48
C VAL A 149 9.69 22.02 3.98
N SER A 150 8.53 21.44 4.31
CA SER A 150 7.38 22.21 4.79
C SER A 150 7.64 22.85 6.15
N HIS A 151 8.26 22.12 7.06
CA HIS A 151 8.60 22.59 8.40
C HIS A 151 9.59 23.74 8.36
N SER A 152 10.68 23.64 7.55
CA SER A 152 11.70 24.69 7.45
C SER A 152 11.10 26.01 6.99
N ALA A 153 10.19 26.00 6.04
CA ALA A 153 9.51 27.21 5.58
C ALA A 153 8.66 27.86 6.70
N LEU A 154 7.90 27.05 7.44
CA LEU A 154 7.07 27.52 8.56
C LEU A 154 7.91 28.01 9.73
N PHE A 155 9.01 27.31 10.02
CA PHE A 155 9.92 27.67 11.12
C PHE A 155 10.65 28.99 10.82
N GLN A 156 11.17 29.16 9.59
CA GLN A 156 11.79 30.41 9.18
C GLN A 156 10.81 31.59 9.28
N LYS A 157 9.58 31.38 8.79
CA LYS A 157 8.53 32.41 8.92
C LYS A 157 8.25 32.76 10.38
N ALA A 158 8.18 31.78 11.27
CA ALA A 158 7.94 32.04 12.70
C ALA A 158 9.11 32.81 13.36
N LEU A 159 10.35 32.54 12.95
CA LEU A 159 11.53 33.33 13.40
C LEU A 159 11.51 34.77 12.88
N ASP A 160 11.16 34.95 11.61
CA ASP A 160 11.08 36.30 11.00
C ASP A 160 9.95 37.13 11.63
N ASP A 161 8.79 36.51 11.91
CA ASP A 161 7.67 37.15 12.61
C ASP A 161 8.09 37.61 14.02
N LEU A 162 8.80 36.75 14.79
CA LEU A 162 9.31 37.08 16.12
C LEU A 162 10.36 38.20 16.06
N ALA A 163 11.35 38.08 15.17
CA ALA A 163 12.40 39.08 15.02
C ALA A 163 11.84 40.42 14.59
N THR A 164 10.87 40.46 13.68
CA THR A 164 10.18 41.68 13.25
C THR A 164 9.44 42.36 14.41
N TYR A 165 8.74 41.54 15.22
CA TYR A 165 8.06 42.08 16.41
C TYR A 165 9.05 42.68 17.40
N GLU A 166 10.14 41.96 17.75
CA GLU A 166 11.17 42.40 18.68
C GLU A 166 11.90 43.68 18.18
N ALA A 167 12.13 43.81 16.88
CA ALA A 167 12.72 45.01 16.28
C ALA A 167 11.79 46.24 16.36
N ASN A 168 10.48 46.02 16.29
CA ASN A 168 9.48 47.11 16.31
C ASN A 168 8.98 47.45 17.73
N GLU A 169 9.26 46.64 18.74
CA GLU A 169 8.81 46.81 20.13
C GLU A 169 9.36 48.15 20.75
N GLY A 170 10.45 48.70 20.17
CA GLY A 170 11.00 50.02 20.53
C GLY A 170 10.38 51.22 19.79
N ALA A 171 9.63 50.99 18.69
CA ALA A 171 9.15 52.04 17.79
C ALA A 171 7.69 52.44 18.03
N GLU A 172 6.82 51.54 18.46
CA GLU A 172 5.41 51.83 18.79
C GLU A 172 5.09 51.43 20.22
N LYS A 173 4.59 52.38 21.04
CA LYS A 173 4.05 52.07 22.37
C LYS A 173 2.65 51.43 22.18
N PRO A 174 2.46 50.14 22.44
CA PRO A 174 1.14 49.54 22.31
C PRO A 174 0.17 50.22 23.28
N SER A 175 -1.03 50.46 22.83
CA SER A 175 -2.12 51.02 23.63
C SER A 175 -2.55 50.10 24.78
N ASP A 176 -2.27 48.82 24.65
CA ASP A 176 -2.48 47.79 25.68
C ASP A 176 -1.21 46.95 25.89
N LYS A 177 -0.54 47.19 27.02
CA LYS A 177 0.69 46.46 27.39
C LYS A 177 0.49 44.98 27.62
N ASN A 178 -0.71 44.57 28.09
CA ASN A 178 -0.99 43.16 28.36
C ASN A 178 -1.19 42.38 27.07
N ALA A 179 -1.92 42.97 26.10
CA ALA A 179 -2.10 42.35 24.78
C ALA A 179 -0.76 42.25 24.01
N ALA A 180 0.11 43.23 24.13
CA ALA A 180 1.45 43.18 23.50
C ALA A 180 2.34 42.09 24.14
N ALA A 181 2.35 41.98 25.45
CA ALA A 181 3.10 40.92 26.14
C ALA A 181 2.60 39.52 25.78
N GLN A 182 1.28 39.38 25.71
CA GLN A 182 0.68 38.09 25.31
C GLN A 182 1.04 37.75 23.87
N HIS A 183 0.98 38.67 22.94
CA HIS A 183 1.37 38.44 21.56
C HIS A 183 2.84 38.03 21.40
N HIS A 184 3.75 38.66 22.16
CA HIS A 184 5.16 38.25 22.19
C HIS A 184 5.37 36.81 22.69
N GLU A 185 4.69 36.46 23.79
CA GLU A 185 4.76 35.09 24.31
C GLU A 185 4.14 34.08 23.32
N ASP A 186 3.08 34.41 22.59
CA ASP A 186 2.50 33.56 21.54
C ASP A 186 3.48 33.31 20.38
N LEU A 187 4.23 34.36 19.94
CA LEU A 187 5.27 34.22 18.91
C LEU A 187 6.41 33.29 19.36
N LYS A 188 6.89 33.46 20.61
CA LYS A 188 7.92 32.58 21.18
C LYS A 188 7.42 31.14 21.33
N ALA A 189 6.20 30.95 21.80
CA ALA A 189 5.57 29.63 21.93
C ALA A 189 5.46 28.93 20.57
N ARG A 190 5.10 29.68 19.50
CA ARG A 190 5.04 29.16 18.14
C ARG A 190 6.40 28.64 17.65
N VAL A 191 7.48 29.38 17.88
CA VAL A 191 8.85 28.97 17.56
C VAL A 191 9.23 27.71 18.34
N ALA A 192 8.93 27.67 19.65
CA ALA A 192 9.23 26.55 20.51
C ALA A 192 8.48 25.27 20.07
N VAL A 193 7.18 25.38 19.77
CA VAL A 193 6.36 24.26 19.28
C VAL A 193 6.90 23.72 17.96
N LEU A 194 7.24 24.57 17.00
CA LEU A 194 7.83 24.14 15.73
C LEU A 194 9.17 23.43 15.94
N LYS A 195 10.02 23.94 16.82
CA LYS A 195 11.28 23.28 17.18
C LYS A 195 11.06 21.88 17.78
N ASP A 196 10.09 21.75 18.68
CA ASP A 196 9.75 20.47 19.31
C ASP A 196 9.13 19.48 18.31
N LEU A 197 8.31 19.94 17.36
CA LEU A 197 7.77 19.09 16.30
C LEU A 197 8.87 18.48 15.45
N ALA A 198 9.90 19.23 15.08
CA ALA A 198 11.03 18.69 14.33
C ALA A 198 11.84 17.68 15.13
N LYS A 199 12.09 17.98 16.40
CA LYS A 199 12.86 17.12 17.32
C LYS A 199 12.16 15.77 17.59
N ASN A 200 10.84 15.81 17.72
CA ASN A 200 10.04 14.66 18.11
C ASN A 200 9.32 14.00 16.92
N TRP A 201 9.68 14.39 15.70
CA TRP A 201 9.05 13.84 14.51
C TRP A 201 9.17 12.32 14.45
N LYS A 202 8.06 11.66 14.21
CA LYS A 202 7.97 10.22 13.96
C LYS A 202 6.98 9.98 12.83
N ASP A 203 7.30 9.06 11.96
CA ASP A 203 6.39 8.65 10.92
C ASP A 203 5.49 7.50 11.39
N PRO A 204 4.17 7.73 11.55
CA PRO A 204 3.25 6.66 11.91
C PRO A 204 2.95 5.72 10.75
N GLY A 205 3.34 6.06 9.53
CA GLY A 205 2.94 5.40 8.30
C GLY A 205 1.49 5.65 7.90
N PRO A 206 1.11 5.25 6.70
CA PRO A 206 -0.27 5.33 6.24
C PRO A 206 -1.16 4.33 6.99
N VAL A 207 -2.43 4.70 7.16
CA VAL A 207 -3.48 3.81 7.67
C VAL A 207 -4.37 3.41 6.50
N LEU A 208 -4.38 2.13 6.20
CA LEU A 208 -5.25 1.53 5.19
C LEU A 208 -6.66 1.38 5.75
N GLU A 209 -7.64 1.68 4.91
CA GLU A 209 -9.06 1.43 5.16
C GLU A 209 -9.50 0.24 4.33
N ALA A 210 -10.24 -0.66 4.92
CA ALA A 210 -10.79 -1.82 4.24
C ALA A 210 -12.30 -1.83 4.36
N VAL A 211 -12.98 -2.02 3.24
CA VAL A 211 -14.43 -2.21 3.18
C VAL A 211 -14.72 -3.60 2.69
N VAL A 212 -15.55 -4.34 3.43
CA VAL A 212 -15.97 -5.70 3.07
C VAL A 212 -17.50 -5.76 2.98
N PHE A 213 -18.00 -6.43 1.95
CA PHE A 213 -19.43 -6.63 1.70
C PHE A 213 -19.65 -7.91 0.90
N HIS A 214 -20.89 -8.42 0.86
CA HIS A 214 -21.26 -9.60 0.09
C HIS A 214 -22.01 -9.19 -1.17
N ASP A 215 -21.51 -9.57 -2.36
CA ASP A 215 -22.06 -9.13 -3.65
C ASP A 215 -23.28 -9.95 -4.11
N GLY A 216 -23.72 -10.89 -3.28
CA GLY A 216 -24.78 -11.86 -3.59
C GLY A 216 -24.23 -13.25 -3.95
N VAL A 217 -22.94 -13.34 -4.31
CA VAL A 217 -22.24 -14.58 -4.67
C VAL A 217 -21.02 -14.79 -3.76
N ASN A 218 -20.19 -13.79 -3.62
CA ASN A 218 -18.93 -13.85 -2.86
C ASN A 218 -18.79 -12.64 -1.92
N TRP A 219 -18.00 -12.82 -0.87
CA TRP A 219 -17.47 -11.71 -0.09
C TRP A 219 -16.46 -10.93 -0.94
N ARG A 220 -16.59 -9.60 -0.95
CA ARG A 220 -15.70 -8.67 -1.64
C ARG A 220 -15.01 -7.77 -0.63
N ALA A 221 -13.73 -7.49 -0.89
CA ALA A 221 -12.95 -6.54 -0.13
C ALA A 221 -12.38 -5.45 -1.04
N VAL A 222 -12.42 -4.21 -0.55
CA VAL A 222 -11.78 -3.06 -1.19
C VAL A 222 -10.84 -2.44 -0.18
N VAL A 223 -9.57 -2.26 -0.54
CA VAL A 223 -8.53 -1.71 0.32
C VAL A 223 -7.99 -0.42 -0.30
N GLY A 224 -7.91 0.64 0.49
CA GLY A 224 -7.36 1.93 0.07
C GLY A 224 -6.84 2.72 1.26
N GLY A 225 -6.52 4.00 1.07
CA GLY A 225 -5.98 4.88 2.12
C GLY A 225 -4.46 4.92 2.18
N ALA A 226 -3.76 4.29 1.23
CA ALA A 226 -2.37 4.60 0.95
C ALA A 226 -2.21 6.03 0.43
N GLU A 227 -0.99 6.55 0.42
CA GLU A 227 -0.74 7.89 -0.15
C GLU A 227 -1.21 7.95 -1.60
N GLY A 228 -1.99 8.97 -1.94
CA GLY A 228 -2.62 9.16 -3.25
C GLY A 228 -4.13 8.82 -3.30
N ASP A 229 -4.64 8.09 -2.33
CA ASP A 229 -6.08 7.77 -2.26
C ASP A 229 -6.90 8.87 -1.56
N VAL A 230 -6.23 9.87 -1.01
CA VAL A 230 -6.86 11.04 -0.39
C VAL A 230 -7.32 11.98 -1.49
N VAL A 231 -8.57 12.39 -1.46
CA VAL A 231 -9.14 13.33 -2.44
C VAL A 231 -8.34 14.63 -2.44
N ASP A 232 -7.85 15.04 -3.62
CA ASP A 232 -7.08 16.26 -3.80
C ASP A 232 -7.98 17.50 -3.56
N PRO A 233 -7.61 18.35 -2.61
CA PRO A 233 -8.37 19.53 -2.26
C PRO A 233 -8.35 20.64 -3.32
N SER A 234 -7.48 20.58 -4.33
CA SER A 234 -7.45 21.57 -5.43
C SER A 234 -8.72 21.50 -6.31
N GLN A 235 -9.52 20.47 -6.17
CA GLN A 235 -10.78 20.23 -6.88
C GLN A 235 -12.01 20.91 -6.23
N GLY A 236 -11.82 21.87 -5.33
CA GLY A 236 -12.90 22.71 -4.81
C GLY A 236 -13.54 22.26 -3.49
N GLU A 237 -13.04 21.22 -2.85
CA GLU A 237 -13.55 20.77 -1.55
C GLU A 237 -13.01 21.64 -0.37
N PRO A 238 -13.84 21.90 0.67
CA PRO A 238 -13.40 22.69 1.84
C PRO A 238 -12.22 22.08 2.57
N ALA A 239 -11.32 22.92 3.09
CA ALA A 239 -10.09 22.53 3.77
C ALA A 239 -10.26 21.51 4.93
N ALA A 240 -11.44 21.47 5.55
CA ALA A 240 -11.77 20.54 6.63
C ALA A 240 -11.89 19.06 6.17
N TYR A 241 -12.09 18.83 4.87
CA TYR A 241 -12.22 17.48 4.30
C TYR A 241 -10.91 16.87 3.82
N ARG A 242 -9.84 17.66 3.74
CA ARG A 242 -8.58 17.35 3.04
C ARG A 242 -7.85 16.09 3.45
N HIS A 243 -8.10 15.54 4.65
CA HIS A 243 -7.42 14.34 5.15
C HIS A 243 -8.39 13.28 5.66
N ASN A 244 -9.69 13.50 5.52
CA ASN A 244 -10.72 12.66 6.12
C ASN A 244 -11.57 11.90 5.10
N VAL A 245 -11.32 12.06 3.81
CA VAL A 245 -12.09 11.39 2.76
C VAL A 245 -11.19 10.50 1.93
N ILE A 246 -11.53 9.23 1.83
CA ILE A 246 -10.85 8.22 1.01
C ILE A 246 -11.78 7.79 -0.10
N ASP A 247 -11.34 7.90 -1.35
CA ASP A 247 -12.10 7.45 -2.50
C ASP A 247 -11.76 6.00 -2.86
N LEU A 248 -12.68 5.09 -2.60
CA LEU A 248 -12.54 3.67 -2.88
C LEU A 248 -13.21 3.25 -4.19
N ARG A 249 -13.91 4.14 -4.89
CA ARG A 249 -14.73 3.81 -6.07
C ARG A 249 -13.92 3.26 -7.24
N SER A 250 -12.68 3.71 -7.39
CA SER A 250 -11.75 3.26 -8.44
C SER A 250 -10.90 2.05 -8.05
N LYS A 251 -10.97 1.61 -6.79
CA LYS A 251 -10.17 0.49 -6.31
C LYS A 251 -10.79 -0.86 -6.69
N PRO A 252 -9.96 -1.90 -6.90
CA PRO A 252 -10.47 -3.23 -7.23
C PRO A 252 -11.28 -3.83 -6.07
N ARG A 253 -12.36 -4.51 -6.43
CA ARG A 253 -13.21 -5.26 -5.51
C ARG A 253 -12.79 -6.72 -5.51
N MET A 254 -11.77 -7.03 -4.74
CA MET A 254 -11.19 -8.37 -4.69
C MET A 254 -12.02 -9.31 -3.84
N THR A 255 -11.98 -10.58 -4.15
CA THR A 255 -12.49 -11.65 -3.30
C THR A 255 -11.34 -12.50 -2.74
N ASP A 256 -11.65 -13.54 -1.95
CA ASP A 256 -10.65 -14.49 -1.48
C ASP A 256 -9.79 -14.99 -2.66
N TYR A 257 -8.47 -14.91 -2.50
CA TYR A 257 -7.52 -15.19 -3.58
C TYR A 257 -7.76 -16.55 -4.26
N ARG A 258 -8.16 -17.55 -3.52
CA ARG A 258 -8.46 -18.90 -4.06
C ARG A 258 -9.60 -18.92 -5.06
N LEU A 259 -10.51 -17.95 -5.01
CA LEU A 259 -11.69 -17.90 -5.88
C LEU A 259 -11.37 -17.28 -7.24
N GLU A 260 -10.80 -16.08 -7.24
CA GLU A 260 -10.59 -15.30 -8.48
C GLU A 260 -9.11 -15.00 -8.77
N ARG A 261 -8.19 -15.26 -7.81
CA ARG A 261 -6.74 -15.04 -7.92
C ARG A 261 -6.37 -13.61 -8.26
N GLU A 262 -7.12 -12.70 -7.66
CA GLU A 262 -6.92 -11.28 -7.83
C GLU A 262 -5.88 -10.75 -6.86
N TRP A 263 -5.10 -9.81 -7.34
CA TRP A 263 -4.13 -9.05 -6.56
C TRP A 263 -4.12 -7.59 -7.01
N SER A 264 -3.60 -6.72 -6.20
CA SER A 264 -3.48 -5.29 -6.50
C SER A 264 -2.20 -4.72 -5.89
N TYR A 265 -1.89 -3.46 -6.21
CA TYR A 265 -0.82 -2.70 -5.57
C TYR A 265 -1.38 -1.81 -4.46
N PHE A 266 -0.62 -1.61 -3.38
CA PHE A 266 -0.97 -0.60 -2.36
C PHE A 266 -0.96 0.82 -2.93
N GLY A 267 0.00 1.11 -3.80
CA GLY A 267 0.14 2.38 -4.48
C GLY A 267 1.10 2.27 -5.66
N GLU A 268 1.00 3.21 -6.61
CA GLU A 268 1.86 3.22 -7.81
C GLU A 268 3.35 3.37 -7.46
N MET A 269 3.66 4.11 -6.40
CA MET A 269 5.04 4.35 -5.97
C MET A 269 5.62 3.23 -5.12
N ASP A 270 4.77 2.41 -4.52
CA ASP A 270 5.21 1.38 -3.58
C ASP A 270 5.57 0.08 -4.30
N LEU A 271 4.89 -0.21 -5.43
CA LEU A 271 5.07 -1.41 -6.26
C LEU A 271 4.99 -2.72 -5.46
N LEU A 272 4.34 -2.66 -4.28
CA LEU A 272 4.12 -3.81 -3.42
C LEU A 272 2.74 -4.38 -3.69
N THR A 273 2.70 -5.64 -4.10
CA THR A 273 1.47 -6.36 -4.35
C THR A 273 0.83 -6.85 -3.05
N PHE A 274 -0.48 -6.94 -3.05
CA PHE A 274 -1.25 -7.61 -2.02
C PHE A 274 -2.41 -8.39 -2.63
N SER A 275 -2.83 -9.40 -1.92
CA SER A 275 -4.06 -10.15 -2.15
C SER A 275 -4.89 -10.17 -0.86
N VAL A 276 -6.06 -10.76 -0.89
CA VAL A 276 -6.92 -10.85 0.28
C VAL A 276 -7.43 -12.27 0.49
N ASN A 277 -7.58 -12.64 1.77
CA ASN A 277 -8.41 -13.77 2.17
C ASN A 277 -9.52 -13.26 3.08
N ILE A 278 -10.72 -13.81 2.96
CA ILE A 278 -11.90 -13.39 3.72
C ILE A 278 -12.42 -14.61 4.47
N VAL A 279 -12.45 -14.51 5.80
CA VAL A 279 -12.71 -15.65 6.70
C VAL A 279 -13.91 -15.32 7.60
N GLY A 280 -14.61 -16.37 8.08
CA GLY A 280 -15.66 -16.24 9.09
C GLY A 280 -16.85 -15.41 8.62
N ASP A 281 -17.39 -15.70 7.42
CA ASP A 281 -18.52 -14.95 6.84
C ASP A 281 -18.26 -13.42 6.79
N GLY A 282 -17.06 -13.06 6.35
CA GLY A 282 -16.67 -11.67 6.22
C GLY A 282 -16.39 -10.96 7.54
N ASP A 283 -16.06 -11.68 8.62
CA ASP A 283 -15.72 -11.07 9.91
C ASP A 283 -14.25 -10.67 10.01
N VAL A 284 -13.39 -11.39 9.30
CA VAL A 284 -11.96 -11.12 9.25
C VAL A 284 -11.51 -11.02 7.79
N LEU A 285 -10.87 -9.91 7.47
CA LEU A 285 -10.12 -9.75 6.23
C LEU A 285 -8.65 -9.95 6.55
N SER A 286 -7.97 -10.85 5.84
CA SER A 286 -6.52 -10.95 5.87
C SER A 286 -5.94 -10.31 4.61
N ILE A 287 -5.15 -9.23 4.78
CA ILE A 287 -4.41 -8.57 3.70
C ILE A 287 -3.06 -9.25 3.60
N VAL A 288 -2.85 -10.02 2.54
CA VAL A 288 -1.64 -10.83 2.37
C VAL A 288 -0.67 -10.12 1.44
N THR A 289 0.54 -9.91 1.90
CA THR A 289 1.61 -9.28 1.12
C THR A 289 2.97 -9.91 1.44
N LEU A 290 4.02 -9.40 0.80
CA LEU A 290 5.38 -9.88 0.96
C LEU A 290 6.05 -9.26 2.19
N SER A 291 6.68 -10.05 3.03
CA SER A 291 7.63 -9.57 4.04
C SER A 291 9.07 -9.48 3.51
N GLY A 292 9.36 -10.10 2.36
CA GLY A 292 10.65 -10.11 1.69
C GLY A 292 10.58 -10.75 0.29
N THR A 293 11.69 -10.72 -0.43
CA THR A 293 11.78 -11.19 -1.83
C THR A 293 12.15 -12.67 -1.96
N HIS A 294 12.56 -13.33 -0.86
CA HIS A 294 13.09 -14.69 -0.89
C HIS A 294 12.05 -15.70 -1.38
N GLY A 295 10.82 -15.67 -0.86
CA GLY A 295 9.77 -16.60 -1.26
C GLY A 295 9.39 -16.51 -2.73
N THR A 296 9.39 -15.30 -3.31
CA THR A 296 9.18 -15.10 -4.76
C THR A 296 10.30 -15.74 -5.57
N HIS A 297 11.55 -15.59 -5.14
CA HIS A 297 12.69 -16.22 -5.79
C HIS A 297 12.60 -17.76 -5.73
N VAL A 298 12.26 -18.32 -4.57
CA VAL A 298 12.05 -19.78 -4.40
C VAL A 298 10.92 -20.27 -5.31
N ALA A 299 9.79 -19.58 -5.33
CA ALA A 299 8.66 -19.92 -6.20
C ALA A 299 9.04 -19.82 -7.69
N GLY A 300 9.86 -18.83 -8.05
CA GLY A 300 10.40 -18.66 -9.40
C GLY A 300 11.26 -19.85 -9.84
N ILE A 301 12.14 -20.33 -8.97
CA ILE A 301 12.95 -21.53 -9.25
C ILE A 301 12.09 -22.76 -9.42
N ILE A 302 11.02 -22.90 -8.62
CA ILE A 302 10.11 -24.06 -8.68
C ILE A 302 9.26 -24.06 -9.94
N GLY A 303 8.72 -22.93 -10.36
CA GLY A 303 7.64 -22.94 -11.33
C GLY A 303 7.51 -21.76 -12.29
N ALA A 304 8.46 -20.80 -12.33
CA ALA A 304 8.35 -19.68 -13.26
C ALA A 304 8.42 -20.17 -14.72
N LYS A 305 7.60 -19.57 -15.57
CA LYS A 305 7.62 -19.83 -17.03
C LYS A 305 7.67 -18.50 -17.76
N THR A 306 8.80 -18.23 -18.41
CA THR A 306 8.99 -17.05 -19.27
C THR A 306 9.32 -17.51 -20.69
N GLN A 307 8.93 -16.72 -21.67
CA GLN A 307 9.24 -17.03 -23.09
C GLN A 307 10.73 -16.84 -23.39
N ASP A 308 11.37 -15.89 -22.70
CA ASP A 308 12.74 -15.46 -23.01
C ASP A 308 13.82 -16.07 -22.08
N LEU A 309 13.43 -16.69 -20.98
CA LEU A 309 14.32 -17.34 -20.04
C LEU A 309 14.19 -18.85 -20.14
N SER A 310 14.66 -19.43 -21.23
CA SER A 310 14.74 -20.90 -21.42
C SER A 310 15.64 -21.60 -20.37
N LEU A 311 16.29 -20.83 -19.51
CA LEU A 311 17.18 -21.30 -18.45
C LEU A 311 16.44 -21.78 -17.19
N ILE A 312 15.16 -21.46 -17.03
CA ILE A 312 14.36 -21.80 -15.83
C ILE A 312 13.34 -22.89 -16.11
N HIS A 313 13.41 -23.53 -17.27
CA HIS A 313 12.57 -24.70 -17.50
C HIS A 313 13.19 -25.92 -16.81
N ILE A 314 12.67 -26.21 -15.65
CA ILE A 314 12.77 -27.54 -15.03
C ILE A 314 11.62 -28.38 -15.55
#